data_e492570215cc5c5c99073a3714a12760
#
_entry.id   e492570215cc5c5c99073a3714a12760
#
_cell.length_a   1.000
_cell.length_b   1.000
_cell.length_c   1.000
_cell.angle_alpha   90.00
_cell.angle_beta   90.00
_cell.angle_gamma   90.00
#
_symmetry.space_group_name_H-M   'P 1'
#
loop_
_entity.id
_entity.type
_entity.pdbx_description
1 polymer ?
#
loop_
_entity_poly.entity_id
_entity_poly.type
_entity_poly.pdbx_seq_one_letter_code
_entity_poly.pdbx_strand_id
1 'polypeptide(L)'
;MIDFKFHRLMAVPAAIAVIALALAFASPASAAEFDDQCAMGLASGQNVKTDCAVNWTDEDGHVYCFSSDASKEAFLKDPAGNIKKAKEFLASKQAAKAAGAKEFTEEDINKRVEEVIAERSKDGAFVFHDPKLGTDLNLNFEQVKGVRGMEGYGWFANAIFHDKDTPKKQYAIDFWFKPDGDKLTLMDIRVQKGPKQDGDGYYMITRMPVAWWWLPVQEHPGDMEVRRAWHVMSAIHNYIAENKDADGNLVVKDDKTGESVPLEFVEMHQPVRHMKKDGQYFACTDFRKPGSTDEYYDIDFWVDDKSGKLQVANVKMHKVPVQEDGIWTQVPRYTFDGMDFDVTN
;
A
#
# COMPACT_ATOMS: atom_id res chain seq x y z
N MET A 1 48.73 32.58 -93.74
CA MET A 1 49.92 32.51 -92.93
C MET A 1 49.44 32.65 -91.48
N ILE A 2 49.14 31.52 -90.84
CA ILE A 2 48.66 31.55 -89.42
C ILE A 2 49.47 30.46 -88.71
N ASP A 3 50.21 30.96 -87.71
CA ASP A 3 51.13 30.18 -86.90
C ASP A 3 50.39 29.41 -85.80
N PHE A 4 50.57 28.09 -85.74
CA PHE A 4 50.01 27.25 -84.71
C PHE A 4 51.09 26.92 -83.65
N LYS A 5 50.97 27.52 -82.46
CA LYS A 5 51.81 27.15 -81.31
C LYS A 5 51.15 25.99 -80.52
N PHE A 6 51.88 24.87 -80.50
CA PHE A 6 51.56 23.71 -79.64
C PHE A 6 51.90 24.05 -78.21
N HIS A 7 50.87 23.99 -77.33
CA HIS A 7 51.05 23.95 -75.87
C HIS A 7 51.06 22.52 -75.38
N ARG A 8 52.11 22.16 -74.71
CA ARG A 8 52.28 20.88 -74.02
C ARG A 8 51.39 20.85 -72.81
N LEU A 9 50.46 19.85 -72.70
CA LEU A 9 49.71 19.52 -71.48
C LEU A 9 50.66 18.71 -70.56
N MET A 10 50.87 19.24 -69.34
CA MET A 10 51.48 18.45 -68.24
C MET A 10 50.32 17.68 -67.56
N ALA A 11 50.50 16.36 -67.47
CA ALA A 11 49.63 15.47 -66.73
C ALA A 11 49.97 15.57 -65.22
N VAL A 12 48.99 15.89 -64.42
CA VAL A 12 49.04 15.86 -62.94
C VAL A 12 48.40 14.54 -62.51
N PRO A 13 49.04 13.70 -61.66
CA PRO A 13 48.40 12.52 -61.16
C PRO A 13 47.35 12.85 -60.09
N ALA A 14 46.11 12.48 -60.31
CA ALA A 14 45.04 12.57 -59.30
C ALA A 14 45.24 11.51 -58.21
N ALA A 15 45.59 11.94 -57.00
CA ALA A 15 45.57 11.12 -55.81
C ALA A 15 44.10 10.93 -55.39
N ILE A 16 43.56 9.73 -55.50
CA ILE A 16 42.25 9.35 -55.00
C ILE A 16 42.39 9.15 -53.48
N ALA A 17 41.97 10.13 -52.67
CA ALA A 17 41.80 9.97 -51.25
C ALA A 17 40.49 9.21 -51.01
N VAL A 18 40.60 7.92 -50.62
CA VAL A 18 39.45 7.12 -50.14
C VAL A 18 39.13 7.60 -48.70
N ILE A 19 38.14 8.44 -48.58
CA ILE A 19 37.51 8.79 -47.29
C ILE A 19 36.65 7.62 -46.89
N ALA A 20 37.16 6.77 -45.98
CA ALA A 20 36.32 5.76 -45.28
C ALA A 20 35.37 6.49 -44.36
N LEU A 21 34.12 6.66 -44.79
CA LEU A 21 33.04 7.15 -43.96
C LEU A 21 32.64 6.03 -43.00
N ALA A 22 33.18 6.07 -41.78
CA ALA A 22 32.73 5.20 -40.70
C ALA A 22 31.26 5.62 -40.33
N LEU A 23 30.31 4.94 -40.88
CA LEU A 23 28.93 4.97 -40.41
C LEU A 23 28.92 4.33 -39.01
N ALA A 24 28.98 5.17 -37.98
CA ALA A 24 28.61 4.76 -36.64
C ALA A 24 27.09 4.40 -36.69
N PHE A 25 26.78 3.11 -36.73
CA PHE A 25 25.44 2.64 -36.44
C PHE A 25 25.18 2.96 -34.97
N ALA A 26 24.61 4.14 -34.69
CA ALA A 26 23.92 4.36 -33.44
C ALA A 26 22.76 3.35 -33.44
N SER A 27 22.92 2.28 -32.67
CA SER A 27 21.77 1.42 -32.37
C SER A 27 20.67 2.31 -31.82
N PRO A 28 19.43 2.23 -32.30
CA PRO A 28 18.34 2.95 -31.66
C PRO A 28 18.35 2.54 -30.18
N ALA A 29 18.40 3.52 -29.30
CA ALA A 29 18.21 3.26 -27.87
C ALA A 29 16.90 2.47 -27.77
N SER A 30 16.97 1.24 -27.29
CA SER A 30 15.79 0.42 -27.08
C SER A 30 14.88 1.21 -26.14
N ALA A 31 13.64 1.49 -26.56
CA ALA A 31 12.68 2.13 -25.67
C ALA A 31 12.55 1.27 -24.41
N ALA A 32 12.52 1.94 -23.26
CA ALA A 32 12.39 1.22 -22.00
C ALA A 32 11.03 0.49 -21.95
N GLU A 33 11.06 -0.74 -21.44
CA GLU A 33 9.85 -1.47 -21.13
C GLU A 33 9.02 -0.67 -20.10
N PHE A 34 7.71 -0.76 -20.23
CA PHE A 34 6.78 -0.11 -19.29
C PHE A 34 6.77 1.44 -19.31
N ASP A 35 7.11 2.10 -20.41
CA ASP A 35 7.00 3.55 -20.62
C ASP A 35 7.68 4.37 -19.50
N ASP A 36 8.93 4.07 -19.19
CA ASP A 36 9.74 4.70 -18.15
C ASP A 36 9.14 4.59 -16.71
N GLN A 37 8.32 3.60 -16.48
CA GLN A 37 7.84 3.30 -15.14
C GLN A 37 8.76 2.33 -14.41
N CYS A 38 8.83 2.47 -13.09
CA CYS A 38 9.61 1.57 -12.25
C CYS A 38 9.07 0.14 -12.34
N ALA A 39 9.85 -0.77 -12.93
CA ALA A 39 9.44 -2.17 -13.14
C ALA A 39 9.11 -2.88 -11.81
N MET A 40 9.85 -2.60 -10.73
CA MET A 40 9.53 -3.13 -9.40
C MET A 40 8.27 -2.49 -8.82
N GLY A 41 8.05 -1.20 -9.08
CA GLY A 41 6.81 -0.51 -8.72
C GLY A 41 5.60 -1.21 -9.35
N LEU A 42 5.65 -1.43 -10.67
CA LEU A 42 4.60 -2.14 -11.39
C LEU A 42 4.39 -3.58 -10.88
N ALA A 43 5.47 -4.32 -10.62
CA ALA A 43 5.39 -5.66 -10.05
C ALA A 43 4.77 -5.68 -8.64
N SER A 44 4.77 -4.54 -7.95
CA SER A 44 4.16 -4.33 -6.64
C SER A 44 2.79 -3.63 -6.71
N GLY A 45 2.21 -3.46 -7.91
CA GLY A 45 0.92 -2.81 -8.10
C GLY A 45 0.96 -1.28 -7.98
N GLN A 46 2.08 -0.64 -8.29
CA GLN A 46 2.26 0.82 -8.17
C GLN A 46 2.80 1.44 -9.45
N ASN A 47 2.21 2.57 -9.84
CA ASN A 47 2.70 3.40 -10.93
C ASN A 47 3.69 4.43 -10.40
N VAL A 48 4.99 4.19 -10.60
CA VAL A 48 6.05 5.10 -10.19
C VAL A 48 6.83 5.51 -11.43
N LYS A 49 6.74 6.77 -11.83
CA LYS A 49 7.57 7.30 -12.92
C LYS A 49 9.03 7.37 -12.50
N THR A 50 9.92 7.12 -13.45
CA THR A 50 11.37 7.21 -13.28
C THR A 50 12.00 7.91 -14.49
N ASP A 51 13.16 8.48 -14.30
CA ASP A 51 14.00 9.04 -15.37
C ASP A 51 14.89 7.96 -16.04
N CYS A 52 14.72 6.69 -15.63
CA CYS A 52 15.48 5.54 -16.11
C CYS A 52 17.01 5.64 -15.88
N ALA A 53 17.46 6.51 -14.98
CA ALA A 53 18.89 6.60 -14.62
C ALA A 53 19.37 5.29 -13.99
N VAL A 54 18.53 4.63 -13.20
CA VAL A 54 18.75 3.26 -12.72
C VAL A 54 17.98 2.31 -13.62
N ASN A 55 18.68 1.42 -14.32
CA ASN A 55 18.08 0.47 -15.24
C ASN A 55 18.79 -0.89 -15.23
N TRP A 56 18.17 -1.87 -15.86
CA TRP A 56 18.72 -3.19 -16.13
C TRP A 56 18.23 -3.67 -17.50
N THR A 57 19.11 -4.31 -18.24
CA THR A 57 18.80 -4.91 -19.53
C THR A 57 18.83 -6.43 -19.40
N ASP A 58 17.77 -7.11 -19.83
CA ASP A 58 17.73 -8.56 -19.83
C ASP A 58 18.54 -9.17 -20.99
N GLU A 59 18.57 -10.51 -21.06
CA GLU A 59 19.33 -11.26 -22.09
C GLU A 59 18.75 -11.03 -23.51
N ASP A 60 17.48 -10.65 -23.61
CA ASP A 60 16.78 -10.37 -24.88
C ASP A 60 16.95 -8.89 -25.31
N GLY A 61 17.59 -8.07 -24.51
CA GLY A 61 17.86 -6.65 -24.79
C GLY A 61 16.74 -5.70 -24.35
N HIS A 62 15.76 -6.15 -23.57
CA HIS A 62 14.72 -5.29 -23.02
C HIS A 62 15.27 -4.48 -21.83
N VAL A 63 14.99 -3.18 -21.83
CA VAL A 63 15.45 -2.26 -20.77
C VAL A 63 14.33 -2.02 -19.77
N TYR A 64 14.62 -2.29 -18.50
CA TYR A 64 13.70 -2.06 -17.36
C TYR A 64 14.25 -0.93 -16.50
N CYS A 65 13.41 0.05 -16.20
CA CYS A 65 13.75 1.22 -15.42
C CYS A 65 13.37 1.04 -13.95
N PHE A 66 14.12 1.65 -13.05
CA PHE A 66 13.87 1.59 -11.61
C PHE A 66 14.00 2.98 -11.00
N SER A 67 13.26 3.22 -9.94
CA SER A 67 13.29 4.47 -9.18
C SER A 67 14.49 4.57 -8.24
N SER A 68 15.19 3.45 -7.95
CA SER A 68 16.39 3.38 -7.12
C SER A 68 17.13 2.06 -7.32
N ASP A 69 18.40 2.00 -6.86
CA ASP A 69 19.18 0.75 -6.82
C ASP A 69 18.50 -0.31 -5.97
N ALA A 70 17.93 0.07 -4.83
CA ALA A 70 17.19 -0.87 -3.96
C ALA A 70 16.00 -1.52 -4.68
N SER A 71 15.24 -0.76 -5.49
CA SER A 71 14.14 -1.32 -6.28
C SER A 71 14.64 -2.23 -7.40
N LYS A 72 15.79 -1.92 -8.00
CA LYS A 72 16.47 -2.80 -8.97
C LYS A 72 16.93 -4.11 -8.32
N GLU A 73 17.60 -4.04 -7.19
CA GLU A 73 18.05 -5.23 -6.45
C GLU A 73 16.87 -6.13 -6.04
N ALA A 74 15.75 -5.53 -5.55
CA ALA A 74 14.56 -6.26 -5.23
C ALA A 74 13.95 -6.96 -6.45
N PHE A 75 13.92 -6.29 -7.61
CA PHE A 75 13.43 -6.85 -8.87
C PHE A 75 14.28 -8.03 -9.34
N LEU A 76 15.61 -7.92 -9.23
CA LEU A 76 16.57 -8.93 -9.70
C LEU A 76 16.61 -10.20 -8.84
N LYS A 77 15.94 -10.25 -7.69
CA LYS A 77 15.76 -11.49 -6.90
C LYS A 77 14.87 -12.51 -7.63
N ASP A 78 13.90 -12.06 -8.43
CA ASP A 78 13.04 -12.89 -9.29
C ASP A 78 12.61 -12.10 -10.54
N PRO A 79 13.50 -11.88 -11.53
CA PRO A 79 13.19 -11.04 -12.67
C PRO A 79 11.99 -11.53 -13.47
N ALA A 80 11.94 -12.83 -13.75
CA ALA A 80 10.86 -13.41 -14.56
C ALA A 80 9.49 -13.28 -13.87
N GLY A 81 9.41 -13.56 -12.58
CA GLY A 81 8.18 -13.41 -11.80
C GLY A 81 7.76 -11.94 -11.69
N ASN A 82 8.72 -11.04 -11.51
CA ASN A 82 8.43 -9.60 -11.41
C ASN A 82 8.02 -8.99 -12.75
N ILE A 83 8.62 -9.40 -13.87
CA ILE A 83 8.18 -9.02 -15.22
C ILE A 83 6.74 -9.48 -15.46
N LYS A 84 6.42 -10.72 -15.11
CA LYS A 84 5.06 -11.26 -15.23
C LYS A 84 4.06 -10.42 -14.44
N LYS A 85 4.33 -10.16 -13.16
CA LYS A 85 3.48 -9.33 -12.30
C LYS A 85 3.28 -7.91 -12.85
N ALA A 86 4.36 -7.27 -13.34
CA ALA A 86 4.28 -5.94 -13.95
C ALA A 86 3.39 -5.93 -15.20
N LYS A 87 3.50 -6.94 -16.06
CA LYS A 87 2.65 -7.09 -17.25
C LYS A 87 1.19 -7.35 -16.90
N GLU A 88 0.92 -8.20 -15.92
CA GLU A 88 -0.44 -8.46 -15.42
C GLU A 88 -1.08 -7.20 -14.84
N PHE A 89 -0.32 -6.42 -14.09
CA PHE A 89 -0.76 -5.13 -13.57
C PHE A 89 -1.17 -4.17 -14.69
N LEU A 90 -0.31 -3.95 -15.68
CA LEU A 90 -0.62 -3.08 -16.81
C LEU A 90 -1.82 -3.58 -17.61
N ALA A 91 -1.93 -4.89 -17.82
CA ALA A 91 -3.07 -5.49 -18.51
C ALA A 91 -4.39 -5.26 -17.73
N SER A 92 -4.38 -5.38 -16.40
CA SER A 92 -5.55 -5.09 -15.55
C SER A 92 -5.98 -3.63 -15.65
N LYS A 93 -5.03 -2.70 -15.66
CA LYS A 93 -5.27 -1.26 -15.85
C LYS A 93 -5.89 -0.97 -17.22
N GLN A 94 -5.37 -1.60 -18.27
CA GLN A 94 -5.91 -1.45 -19.64
C GLN A 94 -7.33 -2.01 -19.73
N ALA A 95 -7.58 -3.16 -19.11
CA ALA A 95 -8.91 -3.77 -19.07
C ALA A 95 -9.92 -2.90 -18.31
N ALA A 96 -9.53 -2.33 -17.17
CA ALA A 96 -10.35 -1.41 -16.40
C ALA A 96 -10.67 -0.13 -17.21
N LYS A 97 -9.68 0.42 -17.91
CA LYS A 97 -9.85 1.58 -18.80
C LYS A 97 -10.77 1.25 -20.00
N ALA A 98 -10.62 0.07 -20.59
CA ALA A 98 -11.49 -0.39 -21.68
C ALA A 98 -12.93 -0.64 -21.23
N ALA A 99 -13.15 -1.01 -19.96
CA ALA A 99 -14.45 -1.15 -19.35
C ALA A 99 -15.12 0.19 -18.97
N GLY A 100 -14.46 1.33 -19.24
CA GLY A 100 -14.97 2.66 -18.91
C GLY A 100 -14.96 2.99 -17.41
N ALA A 101 -14.18 2.26 -16.60
CA ALA A 101 -14.04 2.57 -15.19
C ALA A 101 -13.41 3.97 -15.01
N LYS A 102 -13.99 4.78 -14.12
CA LYS A 102 -13.44 6.10 -13.78
C LYS A 102 -12.04 5.92 -13.18
N GLU A 103 -11.07 6.63 -13.74
CA GLU A 103 -9.76 6.79 -13.12
C GLU A 103 -9.84 7.95 -12.13
N PHE A 104 -9.68 7.65 -10.85
CA PHE A 104 -9.71 8.64 -9.78
C PHE A 104 -8.36 9.34 -9.67
N THR A 105 -8.40 10.63 -9.37
CA THR A 105 -7.24 11.49 -9.13
C THR A 105 -7.08 11.79 -7.65
N GLU A 106 -5.92 12.34 -7.24
CA GLU A 106 -5.73 12.83 -5.87
C GLU A 106 -6.76 13.92 -5.50
N GLU A 107 -7.19 14.74 -6.46
CA GLU A 107 -8.22 15.76 -6.26
C GLU A 107 -9.58 15.12 -5.94
N ASP A 108 -9.96 14.05 -6.64
CA ASP A 108 -11.18 13.28 -6.34
C ASP A 108 -11.15 12.73 -4.91
N ILE A 109 -9.98 12.24 -4.47
CA ILE A 109 -9.81 11.70 -3.12
C ILE A 109 -9.88 12.80 -2.07
N ASN A 110 -9.20 13.92 -2.27
CA ASN A 110 -9.27 15.08 -1.37
C ASN A 110 -10.72 15.53 -1.18
N LYS A 111 -11.43 15.71 -2.30
CA LYS A 111 -12.85 16.06 -2.27
C LYS A 111 -13.68 15.06 -1.49
N ARG A 112 -13.43 13.75 -1.70
CA ARG A 112 -14.18 12.70 -0.96
C ARG A 112 -13.88 12.72 0.53
N VAL A 113 -12.65 13.01 0.95
CA VAL A 113 -12.33 13.23 2.36
C VAL A 113 -13.14 14.36 2.95
N GLU A 114 -13.18 15.52 2.27
CA GLU A 114 -13.95 16.69 2.72
C GLU A 114 -15.46 16.39 2.82
N GLU A 115 -16.01 15.64 1.85
CA GLU A 115 -17.39 15.17 1.89
C GLU A 115 -17.67 14.30 3.11
N VAL A 116 -16.80 13.32 3.40
CA VAL A 116 -16.93 12.44 4.59
C VAL A 116 -16.84 13.25 5.88
N ILE A 117 -15.94 14.23 5.93
CA ILE A 117 -15.82 15.13 7.09
C ILE A 117 -17.14 15.91 7.27
N ALA A 118 -17.67 16.48 6.19
CA ALA A 118 -18.93 17.23 6.24
C ALA A 118 -20.12 16.33 6.66
N GLU A 119 -20.22 15.11 6.10
CA GLU A 119 -21.27 14.12 6.43
C GLU A 119 -21.29 13.75 7.92
N ARG A 120 -20.12 13.72 8.57
CA ARG A 120 -19.94 13.31 9.97
C ARG A 120 -19.77 14.47 10.94
N SER A 121 -19.79 15.71 10.46
CA SER A 121 -19.64 16.89 11.32
C SER A 121 -20.91 17.21 12.11
N LYS A 122 -20.73 17.50 13.39
CA LYS A 122 -21.77 18.02 14.29
C LYS A 122 -21.23 19.27 14.99
N ASP A 123 -22.03 20.32 15.08
CA ASP A 123 -21.65 21.59 15.73
C ASP A 123 -20.32 22.17 15.22
N GLY A 124 -20.06 21.99 13.90
CA GLY A 124 -18.87 22.50 13.23
C GLY A 124 -17.59 21.68 13.44
N ALA A 125 -17.67 20.52 14.07
CA ALA A 125 -16.54 19.62 14.26
C ALA A 125 -16.82 18.24 13.64
N PHE A 126 -15.80 17.62 13.08
CA PHE A 126 -15.81 16.21 12.66
C PHE A 126 -15.86 15.32 13.90
N VAL A 127 -16.90 14.48 13.99
CA VAL A 127 -17.07 13.52 15.08
C VAL A 127 -16.58 12.16 14.63
N PHE A 128 -15.59 11.64 15.33
CA PHE A 128 -14.99 10.34 15.04
C PHE A 128 -14.88 9.50 16.31
N HIS A 129 -15.50 8.32 16.30
CA HIS A 129 -15.29 7.36 17.37
C HIS A 129 -13.89 6.73 17.24
N ASP A 130 -13.03 6.94 18.25
CA ASP A 130 -11.70 6.34 18.31
C ASP A 130 -11.79 4.98 19.02
N PRO A 131 -11.73 3.86 18.28
CA PRO A 131 -11.91 2.53 18.88
C PRO A 131 -10.81 2.18 19.88
N LYS A 132 -9.60 2.74 19.74
CA LYS A 132 -8.51 2.49 20.68
C LYS A 132 -8.75 3.16 22.04
N LEU A 133 -9.35 4.33 22.06
CA LEU A 133 -9.69 5.05 23.29
C LEU A 133 -11.11 4.73 23.79
N GLY A 134 -11.98 4.20 22.92
CA GLY A 134 -13.39 3.99 23.21
C GLY A 134 -14.16 5.29 23.46
N THR A 135 -13.74 6.38 22.82
CA THR A 135 -14.31 7.72 23.01
C THR A 135 -14.52 8.43 21.69
N ASP A 136 -15.50 9.33 21.66
CA ASP A 136 -15.71 10.20 20.52
C ASP A 136 -14.73 11.39 20.58
N LEU A 137 -14.07 11.61 19.46
CA LEU A 137 -13.23 12.78 19.21
C LEU A 137 -14.04 13.82 18.46
N ASN A 138 -13.93 15.10 18.89
CA ASN A 138 -14.50 16.24 18.20
C ASN A 138 -13.36 17.06 17.60
N LEU A 139 -13.23 17.03 16.28
CA LEU A 139 -12.01 17.45 15.60
C LEU A 139 -12.28 18.54 14.57
N ASN A 140 -11.44 19.54 14.52
CA ASN A 140 -11.39 20.55 13.46
C ASN A 140 -10.40 20.08 12.39
N PHE A 141 -10.86 19.99 11.14
CA PHE A 141 -10.05 19.65 10.00
C PHE A 141 -9.06 20.78 9.67
N GLU A 142 -7.81 20.41 9.38
CA GLU A 142 -6.79 21.35 8.91
C GLU A 142 -6.52 21.15 7.42
N GLN A 143 -6.06 19.98 7.02
CA GLN A 143 -5.67 19.69 5.65
C GLN A 143 -5.55 18.20 5.36
N VAL A 144 -5.66 17.81 4.10
CA VAL A 144 -5.15 16.52 3.63
C VAL A 144 -3.65 16.66 3.38
N LYS A 145 -2.86 15.84 4.04
CA LYS A 145 -1.39 15.87 3.98
C LYS A 145 -0.83 15.04 2.84
N GLY A 146 -1.50 13.97 2.47
CA GLY A 146 -1.04 13.09 1.40
C GLY A 146 -2.11 12.11 0.96
N VAL A 147 -2.06 11.74 -0.31
CA VAL A 147 -2.96 10.77 -0.95
C VAL A 147 -2.14 9.72 -1.66
N ARG A 148 -2.60 8.48 -1.64
CA ARG A 148 -1.95 7.38 -2.37
C ARG A 148 -2.95 6.33 -2.82
N GLY A 149 -2.85 5.95 -4.09
CA GLY A 149 -3.55 4.79 -4.65
C GLY A 149 -2.71 3.53 -4.53
N MET A 150 -3.34 2.44 -4.10
CA MET A 150 -2.77 1.10 -4.13
C MET A 150 -3.72 0.14 -4.82
N GLU A 151 -3.22 -0.54 -5.83
CA GLU A 151 -4.04 -1.50 -6.57
C GLU A 151 -4.49 -2.67 -5.69
N GLY A 152 -5.74 -3.05 -5.89
CA GLY A 152 -6.40 -4.10 -5.11
C GLY A 152 -6.84 -3.67 -3.72
N TYR A 153 -6.31 -2.55 -3.21
CA TYR A 153 -6.65 -2.04 -1.86
C TYR A 153 -7.39 -0.72 -1.90
N GLY A 154 -7.27 0.07 -2.97
CA GLY A 154 -7.95 1.35 -3.15
C GLY A 154 -7.06 2.56 -2.89
N TRP A 155 -7.66 3.62 -2.36
CA TRP A 155 -7.04 4.92 -2.13
C TRP A 155 -6.99 5.24 -0.65
N PHE A 156 -5.86 5.79 -0.23
CA PHE A 156 -5.61 6.19 1.15
C PHE A 156 -5.30 7.68 1.19
N ALA A 157 -5.94 8.39 2.12
CA ALA A 157 -5.69 9.80 2.38
C ALA A 157 -5.36 10.01 3.86
N ASN A 158 -4.27 10.72 4.15
CA ASN A 158 -3.92 11.12 5.50
C ASN A 158 -4.29 12.58 5.72
N ALA A 159 -5.10 12.87 6.70
CA ALA A 159 -5.56 14.21 7.02
C ALA A 159 -5.16 14.63 8.44
N ILE A 160 -4.87 15.91 8.62
CA ILE A 160 -4.49 16.51 9.89
C ILE A 160 -5.70 17.19 10.49
N PHE A 161 -5.87 16.96 11.78
CA PHE A 161 -6.94 17.52 12.60
C PHE A 161 -6.41 18.07 13.91
N HIS A 162 -7.18 18.98 14.51
CA HIS A 162 -6.99 19.48 15.85
C HIS A 162 -8.20 19.17 16.72
N ASP A 163 -7.97 18.81 17.98
CA ASP A 163 -9.04 18.70 18.94
C ASP A 163 -9.77 20.04 19.08
N LYS A 164 -11.12 20.02 19.08
CA LYS A 164 -11.95 21.23 19.11
C LYS A 164 -11.73 22.08 20.37
N ASP A 165 -11.60 21.41 21.52
CA ASP A 165 -11.52 22.07 22.81
C ASP A 165 -10.06 22.34 23.23
N THR A 166 -9.13 21.54 22.69
CA THR A 166 -7.69 21.67 22.95
C THR A 166 -6.91 21.69 21.63
N PRO A 167 -6.86 22.83 20.90
CA PRO A 167 -6.26 22.88 19.56
C PRO A 167 -4.79 22.49 19.46
N LYS A 168 -4.06 22.47 20.58
CA LYS A 168 -2.68 21.96 20.65
C LYS A 168 -2.60 20.44 20.44
N LYS A 169 -3.70 19.70 20.66
CA LYS A 169 -3.77 18.26 20.40
C LYS A 169 -4.04 18.04 18.93
N GLN A 170 -3.02 17.51 18.23
CA GLN A 170 -3.11 17.16 16.82
C GLN A 170 -3.34 15.67 16.63
N TYR A 171 -4.06 15.34 15.56
CA TYR A 171 -4.31 13.98 15.10
C TYR A 171 -3.97 13.87 13.62
N ALA A 172 -3.33 12.77 13.22
CA ALA A 172 -3.27 12.34 11.83
C ALA A 172 -4.22 11.17 11.66
N ILE A 173 -5.20 11.32 10.76
CA ILE A 173 -6.27 10.34 10.53
C ILE A 173 -6.19 9.86 9.10
N ASP A 174 -6.19 8.55 8.92
CA ASP A 174 -6.21 7.89 7.61
C ASP A 174 -7.64 7.59 7.22
N PHE A 175 -7.97 7.90 5.95
CA PHE A 175 -9.20 7.54 5.28
C PHE A 175 -8.87 6.52 4.19
N TRP A 176 -9.62 5.45 4.14
CA TRP A 176 -9.46 4.42 3.11
C TRP A 176 -10.70 4.34 2.23
N PHE A 177 -10.50 4.47 0.93
CA PHE A 177 -11.57 4.41 -0.07
C PHE A 177 -11.32 3.31 -1.09
N LYS A 178 -12.40 2.66 -1.55
CA LYS A 178 -12.35 1.78 -2.72
C LYS A 178 -13.18 2.37 -3.87
N PRO A 179 -12.67 2.28 -5.12
CA PRO A 179 -13.48 2.53 -6.29
C PRO A 179 -14.65 1.56 -6.38
N ASP A 180 -15.85 2.09 -6.63
CA ASP A 180 -17.08 1.36 -6.89
C ASP A 180 -17.78 2.05 -8.07
N GLY A 181 -17.48 1.59 -9.30
CA GLY A 181 -17.88 2.25 -10.54
C GLY A 181 -17.30 3.67 -10.64
N ASP A 182 -18.17 4.68 -10.61
CA ASP A 182 -17.84 6.11 -10.66
C ASP A 182 -17.73 6.77 -9.27
N LYS A 183 -17.84 5.99 -8.20
CA LYS A 183 -17.88 6.46 -6.81
C LYS A 183 -16.69 5.95 -6.02
N LEU A 184 -16.42 6.62 -4.90
CA LEU A 184 -15.46 6.21 -3.88
C LEU A 184 -16.20 5.81 -2.61
N THR A 185 -16.24 4.51 -2.35
CA THR A 185 -16.82 3.96 -1.12
C THR A 185 -15.82 4.08 0.01
N LEU A 186 -16.23 4.70 1.11
CA LEU A 186 -15.43 4.75 2.34
C LEU A 186 -15.40 3.35 2.97
N MET A 187 -14.19 2.81 3.13
CA MET A 187 -13.97 1.49 3.74
C MET A 187 -13.68 1.61 5.23
N ASP A 188 -12.82 2.56 5.60
CA ASP A 188 -12.40 2.71 7.00
C ASP A 188 -11.82 4.10 7.28
N ILE A 189 -11.84 4.49 8.57
CA ILE A 189 -11.19 5.69 9.11
C ILE A 189 -10.40 5.27 10.34
N ARG A 190 -9.13 5.75 10.47
CA ARG A 190 -8.25 5.37 11.58
C ARG A 190 -7.39 6.50 12.06
N VAL A 191 -7.20 6.57 13.37
CA VAL A 191 -6.18 7.45 13.96
C VAL A 191 -4.80 6.82 13.77
N GLN A 192 -4.02 7.34 12.81
CA GLN A 192 -2.64 6.93 12.58
C GLN A 192 -1.71 7.47 13.67
N LYS A 193 -1.85 8.76 13.99
CA LYS A 193 -1.09 9.42 15.05
C LYS A 193 -2.03 10.19 15.95
N GLY A 194 -1.77 10.11 17.23
CA GLY A 194 -2.54 10.86 18.23
C GLY A 194 -1.62 11.68 19.14
N PRO A 195 -2.18 12.61 19.91
CA PRO A 195 -1.42 13.47 20.82
C PRO A 195 -0.92 12.67 22.02
N LYS A 196 0.33 12.92 22.40
CA LYS A 196 0.89 12.56 23.70
C LYS A 196 1.32 13.84 24.40
N GLN A 197 0.95 13.97 25.65
CA GLN A 197 1.32 15.12 26.46
C GLN A 197 2.81 15.10 26.82
N ASP A 198 3.45 16.27 26.77
CA ASP A 198 4.83 16.50 27.22
C ASP A 198 4.90 17.89 27.88
N GLY A 199 5.00 17.89 29.20
CA GLY A 199 4.86 19.12 29.98
C GLY A 199 3.53 19.82 29.71
N ASP A 200 3.58 21.09 29.32
CA ASP A 200 2.43 21.91 28.94
C ASP A 200 2.06 21.80 27.44
N GLY A 201 2.75 20.96 26.69
CA GLY A 201 2.59 20.76 25.25
C GLY A 201 2.10 19.36 24.88
N TYR A 202 1.94 19.20 23.58
CA TYR A 202 1.60 17.90 22.97
C TYR A 202 2.47 17.69 21.75
N TYR A 203 2.82 16.42 21.48
CA TYR A 203 3.40 15.97 20.22
C TYR A 203 2.66 14.73 19.71
N MET A 204 2.68 14.50 18.41
CA MET A 204 2.03 13.34 17.82
C MET A 204 2.91 12.10 17.92
N ILE A 205 2.34 11.02 18.46
CA ILE A 205 2.94 9.68 18.42
C ILE A 205 2.17 8.78 17.47
N THR A 206 2.89 7.88 16.82
CA THR A 206 2.28 6.84 16.00
C THR A 206 1.51 5.88 16.90
N ARG A 207 0.22 5.73 16.64
CA ARG A 207 -0.67 4.76 17.29
C ARG A 207 -0.77 3.45 16.56
N MET A 208 -0.67 3.54 15.24
CA MET A 208 -0.61 2.38 14.38
C MET A 208 0.72 2.41 13.63
N PRO A 209 1.31 1.26 13.34
CA PRO A 209 2.42 1.21 12.42
C PRO A 209 2.05 1.96 11.15
N VAL A 210 3.00 2.71 10.61
CA VAL A 210 2.79 3.38 9.32
C VAL A 210 2.36 2.32 8.33
N ALA A 211 1.18 2.50 7.76
CA ALA A 211 0.72 1.59 6.73
C ALA A 211 1.66 1.69 5.53
N TRP A 212 2.18 0.56 5.08
CA TRP A 212 3.17 0.51 4.00
C TRP A 212 2.66 1.11 2.69
N TRP A 213 1.37 1.12 2.48
CA TRP A 213 0.73 1.79 1.35
C TRP A 213 0.90 3.31 1.33
N TRP A 214 1.34 3.92 2.46
CA TRP A 214 1.63 5.35 2.53
C TRP A 214 2.98 5.73 1.96
N LEU A 215 3.92 4.80 1.94
CA LEU A 215 5.29 5.09 1.56
C LEU A 215 5.56 4.63 0.13
N PRO A 216 6.28 5.42 -0.68
CA PRO A 216 6.77 4.98 -1.97
C PRO A 216 7.60 3.69 -1.84
N VAL A 217 7.61 2.85 -2.85
CA VAL A 217 8.44 1.63 -2.87
C VAL A 217 9.92 1.96 -2.60
N GLN A 218 10.37 3.14 -3.02
CA GLN A 218 11.72 3.63 -2.81
C GLN A 218 12.05 3.92 -1.35
N GLU A 219 11.06 4.29 -0.55
CA GLU A 219 11.23 4.60 0.88
C GLU A 219 11.18 3.34 1.75
N HIS A 220 10.90 2.19 1.13
CA HIS A 220 10.92 0.88 1.75
C HIS A 220 12.00 0.00 1.12
N PRO A 221 13.26 0.22 1.46
CA PRO A 221 14.35 -0.62 0.99
C PRO A 221 14.34 -2.01 1.67
N GLY A 222 13.32 -2.29 2.48
CA GLY A 222 13.19 -3.58 3.13
C GLY A 222 13.09 -4.72 2.14
N ASP A 223 13.48 -5.90 2.58
CA ASP A 223 13.32 -7.13 1.82
C ASP A 223 11.84 -7.44 1.56
N MET A 224 11.59 -8.42 0.71
CA MET A 224 10.24 -8.83 0.33
C MET A 224 9.43 -9.36 1.52
N GLU A 225 10.10 -9.85 2.56
CA GLU A 225 9.49 -10.38 3.78
C GLU A 225 8.75 -9.28 4.56
N VAL A 226 9.39 -8.14 4.77
CA VAL A 226 8.78 -6.98 5.44
C VAL A 226 7.55 -6.49 4.68
N ARG A 227 7.65 -6.39 3.34
CA ARG A 227 6.49 -6.06 2.49
C ARG A 227 5.39 -7.09 2.62
N ARG A 228 5.75 -8.36 2.76
CA ARG A 228 4.79 -9.44 2.88
C ARG A 228 3.93 -9.30 4.12
N ALA A 229 4.53 -8.97 5.28
CA ALA A 229 3.78 -8.72 6.50
C ALA A 229 2.71 -7.63 6.30
N TRP A 230 3.06 -6.54 5.65
CA TRP A 230 2.14 -5.44 5.37
C TRP A 230 1.04 -5.81 4.40
N HIS A 231 1.34 -6.60 3.37
CA HIS A 231 0.33 -7.12 2.46
C HIS A 231 -0.65 -8.05 3.18
N VAL A 232 -0.15 -8.88 4.11
CA VAL A 232 -1.00 -9.72 4.95
C VAL A 232 -1.91 -8.88 5.84
N MET A 233 -1.35 -7.88 6.52
CA MET A 233 -2.13 -6.94 7.34
C MET A 233 -3.19 -6.21 6.51
N SER A 234 -2.82 -5.76 5.30
CA SER A 234 -3.76 -5.11 4.38
C SER A 234 -4.88 -6.04 3.93
N ALA A 235 -4.58 -7.32 3.67
CA ALA A 235 -5.61 -8.31 3.33
C ALA A 235 -6.59 -8.53 4.50
N ILE A 236 -6.11 -8.58 5.74
CA ILE A 236 -6.95 -8.68 6.93
C ILE A 236 -7.81 -7.43 7.10
N HIS A 237 -7.23 -6.24 6.95
CA HIS A 237 -7.98 -4.99 7.02
C HIS A 237 -9.07 -4.90 5.94
N ASN A 238 -8.74 -5.35 4.71
CA ASN A 238 -9.72 -5.43 3.63
C ASN A 238 -10.87 -6.37 3.99
N TYR A 239 -10.55 -7.55 4.53
CA TYR A 239 -11.57 -8.50 4.97
C TYR A 239 -12.48 -7.89 6.06
N ILE A 240 -11.89 -7.26 7.08
CA ILE A 240 -12.66 -6.60 8.15
C ILE A 240 -13.60 -5.55 7.56
N ALA A 241 -13.10 -4.69 6.67
CA ALA A 241 -13.89 -3.62 6.08
C ALA A 241 -15.05 -4.13 5.20
N GLU A 242 -14.81 -5.23 4.45
CA GLU A 242 -15.82 -5.83 3.58
C GLU A 242 -16.88 -6.66 4.32
N ASN A 243 -16.60 -7.09 5.57
CA ASN A 243 -17.48 -7.95 6.36
C ASN A 243 -18.07 -7.26 7.60
N LYS A 244 -18.01 -5.94 7.67
CA LYS A 244 -18.68 -5.16 8.71
C LYS A 244 -20.19 -5.24 8.57
N ASP A 245 -20.86 -5.29 9.71
CA ASP A 245 -22.33 -5.10 9.78
C ASP A 245 -22.74 -3.63 9.55
N ALA A 246 -24.03 -3.33 9.65
CA ALA A 246 -24.57 -1.99 9.45
C ALA A 246 -24.06 -0.97 10.49
N ASP A 247 -23.66 -1.44 11.66
CA ASP A 247 -23.11 -0.61 12.75
C ASP A 247 -21.59 -0.45 12.68
N GLY A 248 -20.95 -1.10 11.68
CA GLY A 248 -19.51 -1.02 11.44
C GLY A 248 -18.68 -2.05 12.21
N ASN A 249 -19.28 -3.08 12.78
CA ASN A 249 -18.65 -4.11 13.56
C ASN A 249 -18.38 -5.39 12.75
N LEU A 250 -17.30 -6.09 13.02
CA LEU A 250 -17.08 -7.44 12.52
C LEU A 250 -17.82 -8.43 13.44
N VAL A 251 -18.73 -9.22 12.87
CA VAL A 251 -19.43 -10.26 13.65
C VAL A 251 -18.62 -11.55 13.61
N VAL A 252 -18.10 -11.97 14.77
CA VAL A 252 -17.27 -13.18 14.91
C VAL A 252 -18.00 -14.21 15.74
N LYS A 253 -18.03 -15.46 15.26
CA LYS A 253 -18.63 -16.59 15.99
C LYS A 253 -17.63 -17.15 16.99
N ASP A 254 -18.05 -17.31 18.23
CA ASP A 254 -17.32 -18.10 19.23
C ASP A 254 -17.60 -19.60 18.98
N ASP A 255 -16.59 -20.33 18.50
CA ASP A 255 -16.71 -21.77 18.19
C ASP A 255 -17.05 -22.61 19.43
N LYS A 256 -16.75 -22.13 20.64
CA LYS A 256 -17.01 -22.85 21.90
C LYS A 256 -18.45 -22.72 22.38
N THR A 257 -19.03 -21.54 22.24
CA THR A 257 -20.40 -21.24 22.71
C THR A 257 -21.42 -21.27 21.58
N GLY A 258 -20.97 -21.08 20.33
CA GLY A 258 -21.81 -20.91 19.17
C GLY A 258 -22.42 -19.50 19.02
N GLU A 259 -22.11 -18.59 19.95
CA GLU A 259 -22.60 -17.21 19.95
C GLU A 259 -21.86 -16.38 18.91
N SER A 260 -22.59 -15.49 18.25
CA SER A 260 -22.04 -14.49 17.32
C SER A 260 -21.92 -13.15 18.03
N VAL A 261 -20.70 -12.60 18.08
CA VAL A 261 -20.39 -11.38 18.83
C VAL A 261 -20.02 -10.27 17.85
N PRO A 262 -20.72 -9.12 17.84
CA PRO A 262 -20.28 -7.94 17.11
C PRO A 262 -19.08 -7.31 17.81
N LEU A 263 -18.02 -7.02 17.06
CA LEU A 263 -16.75 -6.57 17.58
C LEU A 263 -16.20 -5.40 16.77
N GLU A 264 -15.72 -4.38 17.49
CA GLU A 264 -15.04 -3.23 16.94
C GLU A 264 -13.55 -3.52 16.83
N PHE A 265 -12.97 -3.31 15.64
CA PHE A 265 -11.54 -3.46 15.43
C PHE A 265 -10.73 -2.43 16.22
N VAL A 266 -9.70 -2.85 16.94
CA VAL A 266 -8.80 -1.98 17.71
C VAL A 266 -7.44 -1.88 17.04
N GLU A 267 -6.67 -2.97 17.02
CA GLU A 267 -5.34 -2.99 16.38
C GLU A 267 -4.91 -4.42 16.04
N MET A 268 -3.98 -4.53 15.10
CA MET A 268 -3.37 -5.80 14.72
C MET A 268 -2.02 -5.96 15.38
N HIS A 269 -1.79 -7.13 15.95
CA HIS A 269 -0.50 -7.42 16.56
C HIS A 269 0.59 -7.64 15.51
N GLN A 270 1.78 -7.20 15.86
CA GLN A 270 3.01 -7.51 15.12
C GLN A 270 3.92 -8.37 16.01
N PRO A 271 4.73 -9.21 15.41
CA PRO A 271 4.89 -9.47 13.98
C PRO A 271 3.81 -10.42 13.42
N VAL A 272 3.58 -10.33 12.12
CA VAL A 272 2.84 -11.35 11.37
C VAL A 272 3.68 -12.63 11.33
N ARG A 273 3.06 -13.79 11.43
CA ARG A 273 3.72 -15.09 11.43
C ARG A 273 3.47 -15.84 10.13
N HIS A 274 4.49 -16.52 9.63
CA HIS A 274 4.37 -17.43 8.50
C HIS A 274 4.45 -18.88 9.00
N MET A 275 3.37 -19.63 8.80
CA MET A 275 3.23 -21.00 9.28
C MET A 275 3.97 -21.96 8.35
N LYS A 276 5.02 -22.65 8.84
CA LYS A 276 5.88 -23.52 8.02
C LYS A 276 5.15 -24.73 7.46
N LYS A 277 4.16 -25.23 8.19
CA LYS A 277 3.48 -26.49 7.84
C LYS A 277 2.60 -26.37 6.60
N ASP A 278 1.88 -25.27 6.46
CA ASP A 278 0.85 -25.07 5.43
C ASP A 278 1.09 -23.82 4.56
N GLY A 279 2.11 -23.04 4.91
CA GLY A 279 2.49 -21.84 4.17
C GLY A 279 1.49 -20.68 4.32
N GLN A 280 0.57 -20.77 5.28
CA GLN A 280 -0.35 -19.67 5.59
C GLN A 280 0.34 -18.58 6.41
N TYR A 281 -0.10 -17.36 6.23
CA TYR A 281 0.24 -16.29 7.16
C TYR A 281 -0.80 -16.20 8.28
N PHE A 282 -0.37 -15.69 9.42
CA PHE A 282 -1.17 -15.62 10.62
C PHE A 282 -0.94 -14.27 11.34
N ALA A 283 -2.02 -13.65 11.79
CA ALA A 283 -1.95 -12.48 12.66
C ALA A 283 -3.06 -12.50 13.71
N CYS A 284 -2.69 -12.14 14.91
CA CYS A 284 -3.59 -11.90 16.04
C CYS A 284 -4.04 -10.44 16.02
N THR A 285 -5.27 -10.17 16.37
CA THR A 285 -5.86 -8.85 16.23
C THR A 285 -6.75 -8.54 17.44
N ASP A 286 -6.52 -7.40 18.08
CA ASP A 286 -7.38 -6.91 19.15
C ASP A 286 -8.68 -6.35 18.60
N PHE A 287 -9.76 -6.81 19.17
CA PHE A 287 -11.09 -6.29 19.02
C PHE A 287 -11.68 -5.94 20.37
N ARG A 288 -12.74 -5.15 20.36
CA ARG A 288 -13.43 -4.78 21.57
C ARG A 288 -14.95 -4.86 21.36
N LYS A 289 -15.67 -5.17 22.41
CA LYS A 289 -17.13 -5.12 22.38
C LYS A 289 -17.59 -3.67 22.23
N PRO A 290 -18.48 -3.36 21.27
CA PRO A 290 -18.97 -2.01 21.08
C PRO A 290 -19.55 -1.40 22.36
N GLY A 291 -19.17 -0.16 22.67
CA GLY A 291 -19.60 0.56 23.86
C GLY A 291 -18.88 0.16 25.16
N SER A 292 -17.96 -0.80 25.15
CA SER A 292 -17.08 -1.13 26.26
C SER A 292 -15.72 -0.46 26.12
N THR A 293 -15.05 -0.19 27.23
CA THR A 293 -13.65 0.27 27.27
C THR A 293 -12.68 -0.85 27.57
N ASP A 294 -13.15 -1.98 28.12
CA ASP A 294 -12.32 -2.99 28.77
C ASP A 294 -12.59 -4.43 28.29
N GLU A 295 -13.66 -4.70 27.57
CA GLU A 295 -14.01 -6.02 27.05
C GLU A 295 -13.28 -6.32 25.75
N TYR A 296 -12.00 -6.72 25.86
CA TYR A 296 -11.12 -7.03 24.72
C TYR A 296 -11.23 -8.51 24.32
N TYR A 297 -11.20 -8.73 23.02
CA TYR A 297 -11.17 -10.04 22.37
C TYR A 297 -9.92 -10.13 21.48
N ASP A 298 -9.23 -11.26 21.49
CA ASP A 298 -8.23 -11.59 20.47
C ASP A 298 -8.89 -12.39 19.35
N ILE A 299 -8.79 -11.90 18.14
CA ILE A 299 -9.28 -12.58 16.94
C ILE A 299 -8.08 -12.93 16.05
N ASP A 300 -7.99 -14.19 15.69
CA ASP A 300 -6.93 -14.73 14.86
C ASP A 300 -7.37 -14.84 13.40
N PHE A 301 -6.50 -14.42 12.50
CA PHE A 301 -6.69 -14.48 11.05
C PHE A 301 -5.63 -15.34 10.40
N TRP A 302 -6.05 -16.28 9.57
CA TRP A 302 -5.19 -17.05 8.67
C TRP A 302 -5.37 -16.54 7.26
N VAL A 303 -4.27 -16.28 6.56
CA VAL A 303 -4.26 -15.69 5.23
C VAL A 303 -3.52 -16.61 4.26
N ASP A 304 -4.21 -17.04 3.22
CA ASP A 304 -3.67 -17.87 2.13
C ASP A 304 -3.06 -17.01 1.02
N ASP A 305 -2.02 -17.55 0.39
CA ASP A 305 -1.40 -17.01 -0.83
C ASP A 305 -1.47 -18.01 -2.02
N LYS A 306 -2.42 -18.92 -1.99
CA LYS A 306 -2.50 -20.03 -2.97
C LYS A 306 -2.82 -19.57 -4.41
N SER A 307 -3.44 -18.40 -4.54
CA SER A 307 -3.85 -17.84 -5.83
C SER A 307 -2.93 -16.72 -6.34
N GLY A 308 -1.80 -16.47 -5.65
CA GLY A 308 -0.97 -15.28 -5.88
C GLY A 308 -1.59 -13.99 -5.34
N LYS A 309 -2.77 -14.09 -4.70
CA LYS A 309 -3.46 -13.01 -4.00
C LYS A 309 -3.70 -13.42 -2.56
N LEU A 310 -3.31 -12.54 -1.63
CA LEU A 310 -3.56 -12.77 -0.21
C LEU A 310 -5.06 -12.66 0.11
N GLN A 311 -5.59 -13.69 0.72
CA GLN A 311 -7.00 -13.76 1.12
C GLN A 311 -7.13 -14.37 2.50
N VAL A 312 -8.03 -13.81 3.32
CA VAL A 312 -8.36 -14.40 4.62
C VAL A 312 -9.07 -15.74 4.38
N ALA A 313 -8.45 -16.80 4.85
CA ALA A 313 -8.95 -18.18 4.73
C ALA A 313 -9.73 -18.62 5.96
N ASN A 314 -9.40 -18.09 7.14
CA ASN A 314 -10.05 -18.45 8.39
C ASN A 314 -9.99 -17.30 9.40
N VAL A 315 -11.02 -17.20 10.23
CA VAL A 315 -11.12 -16.24 11.34
C VAL A 315 -11.61 -17.00 12.56
N LYS A 316 -10.91 -16.86 13.69
CA LYS A 316 -11.30 -17.52 14.95
C LYS A 316 -11.15 -16.61 16.15
N MET A 317 -12.05 -16.74 17.09
CA MET A 317 -11.97 -16.11 18.39
C MET A 317 -10.95 -16.88 19.23
N HIS A 318 -9.80 -16.21 19.53
CA HIS A 318 -8.71 -16.82 20.30
C HIS A 318 -8.89 -16.58 21.79
N LYS A 319 -9.11 -15.32 22.19
CA LYS A 319 -9.36 -14.99 23.58
C LYS A 319 -10.64 -14.18 23.75
N VAL A 320 -11.25 -14.37 24.89
CA VAL A 320 -12.47 -13.67 25.29
C VAL A 320 -12.28 -12.96 26.63
N PRO A 321 -12.96 -11.83 26.86
CA PRO A 321 -12.93 -11.17 28.15
C PRO A 321 -13.72 -12.00 29.19
N VAL A 322 -13.13 -12.13 30.37
CA VAL A 322 -13.77 -12.67 31.56
C VAL A 322 -13.58 -11.68 32.70
N GLN A 323 -14.65 -11.39 33.42
CA GLN A 323 -14.58 -10.49 34.58
C GLN A 323 -14.48 -11.30 35.86
N GLU A 324 -13.41 -11.09 36.64
CA GLU A 324 -13.21 -11.64 37.96
C GLU A 324 -12.92 -10.50 38.92
N ASP A 325 -13.67 -10.42 40.03
CA ASP A 325 -13.53 -9.35 41.04
C ASP A 325 -13.56 -7.92 40.48
N GLY A 326 -14.35 -7.68 39.44
CA GLY A 326 -14.45 -6.39 38.75
C GLY A 326 -13.32 -6.06 37.77
N ILE A 327 -12.37 -6.98 37.57
CA ILE A 327 -11.24 -6.83 36.65
C ILE A 327 -11.49 -7.70 35.42
N TRP A 328 -11.35 -7.11 34.23
CA TRP A 328 -11.41 -7.83 32.97
C TRP A 328 -10.07 -8.45 32.64
N THR A 329 -10.07 -9.76 32.32
CA THR A 329 -8.92 -10.53 31.85
C THR A 329 -9.28 -11.25 30.55
N GLN A 330 -8.28 -11.60 29.73
CA GLN A 330 -8.49 -12.38 28.51
C GLN A 330 -8.20 -13.87 28.78
N VAL A 331 -9.17 -14.72 28.49
CA VAL A 331 -9.06 -16.18 28.65
C VAL A 331 -9.02 -16.85 27.27
N PRO A 332 -8.01 -17.71 26.99
CA PRO A 332 -7.87 -18.34 25.69
C PRO A 332 -8.97 -19.40 25.44
N ARG A 333 -9.45 -19.46 24.19
CA ARG A 333 -10.31 -20.52 23.69
C ARG A 333 -9.55 -21.75 23.24
N TYR A 334 -8.30 -21.53 22.79
CA TYR A 334 -7.36 -22.57 22.36
C TYR A 334 -5.93 -22.09 22.55
N THR A 335 -4.96 -23.01 22.42
CA THR A 335 -3.53 -22.75 22.50
C THR A 335 -2.85 -23.08 21.19
N PHE A 336 -1.65 -22.51 21.00
CA PHE A 336 -0.83 -22.71 19.81
C PHE A 336 0.24 -23.82 20.00
N ASP A 337 -0.04 -24.81 20.81
CA ASP A 337 0.91 -25.90 21.10
C ASP A 337 1.32 -26.64 19.81
N GLY A 338 2.62 -26.71 19.58
CA GLY A 338 3.19 -27.43 18.43
C GLY A 338 3.12 -26.73 17.09
N MET A 339 2.75 -25.45 17.04
CA MET A 339 2.82 -24.67 15.80
C MET A 339 4.24 -24.17 15.54
N ASP A 340 4.79 -24.58 14.40
CA ASP A 340 6.10 -24.13 13.90
C ASP A 340 5.90 -22.97 12.91
N PHE A 341 6.44 -21.80 13.23
CA PHE A 341 6.31 -20.60 12.42
C PHE A 341 7.59 -19.77 12.38
N ASP A 342 7.76 -19.04 11.29
CA ASP A 342 8.72 -17.97 11.16
C ASP A 342 8.06 -16.62 11.44
N VAL A 343 8.79 -15.72 12.05
CA VAL A 343 8.34 -14.35 12.28
C VAL A 343 8.59 -13.55 11.00
N THR A 344 7.55 -12.95 10.47
CA THR A 344 7.62 -12.02 9.34
C THR A 344 7.53 -10.60 9.89
N ASN A 345 8.65 -9.90 9.85
CA ASN A 345 8.76 -8.51 10.35
C ASN A 345 8.34 -7.49 9.30
#